data_d0efc80e0e8443b3ca4952d43be830a4
#
_entry.id   d0efc80e0e8443b3ca4952d43be830a4
#
_cell.length_a   1.000
_cell.length_b   1.000
_cell.length_c   1.000
_cell.angle_alpha   90.00
_cell.angle_beta   90.00
_cell.angle_gamma   90.00
#
_symmetry.space_group_name_H-M   'P 1'
#
loop_
_entity.id
_entity.type
_entity.pdbx_description
1 polymer ?
#
loop_
_entity_poly.entity_id
_entity_poly.type
_entity_poly.pdbx_seq_one_letter_code
_entity_poly.pdbx_strand_id
1 'polypeptide(L)'
;DLHKAIRRRRQMCIRDRHLKVAVKRKVQEAYRYMSEVYYKTYRFDEAGEMLEEYINLLAKKKQDPQSFETKLDLANNAQRMMEKVEDVQIIDSLVVDKDDFLSAYILSEESGTLDSYKDFFQTNEPVSSTVYKNQKGDKIYYAHSTDGDRYCLFTQSMLMDEWGDEKQLPMNINSNDDDNYPFVLSDGATIYYSSKGNGSIGGYDLFVTRYNINSDTYLAPEQLGMPFNSPYNDYMMVFDEVKGLGWFVSDRFQPEGKACVYLFIPNPEHKRVESEDIEVKRARAAITAIRDSWKESSDYADLIRLSHTEIPYGEKKIEKDFEFIIGNNIVYYKLDDINSPEAKGYYEKVVALNKQIKELNEKLDGLRVSYAEGNKARKEQLKPTILQAEEQLNALLEQPGELEKKARNAEINYLKNKR
;
A
#
# COMPACT_ATOMS: atom_id res chain seq x y z
N ASP A 1 10.89 23.88 -11.65
CA ASP A 1 11.44 24.05 -10.30
C ASP A 1 12.52 23.04 -9.87
N LEU A 2 13.00 22.23 -10.82
CA LEU A 2 14.20 21.38 -10.66
C LEU A 2 15.39 22.21 -10.09
N HIS A 3 15.52 23.47 -10.48
CA HIS A 3 16.54 24.39 -9.95
C HIS A 3 16.42 24.67 -8.45
N LYS A 4 15.19 24.68 -7.87
CA LYS A 4 15.00 24.90 -6.42
C LYS A 4 15.35 23.63 -5.62
N ALA A 5 14.99 22.45 -6.12
CA ALA A 5 15.39 21.20 -5.52
C ALA A 5 16.91 21.01 -5.53
N ILE A 6 17.58 21.33 -6.66
CA ILE A 6 19.04 21.35 -6.77
C ILE A 6 19.67 22.35 -5.80
N ARG A 7 19.06 23.54 -5.64
CA ARG A 7 19.55 24.57 -4.71
C ARG A 7 19.48 24.12 -3.26
N ARG A 8 18.40 23.44 -2.85
CA ARG A 8 18.25 22.85 -1.49
C ARG A 8 19.28 21.76 -1.24
N ARG A 9 19.49 20.83 -2.18
CA ARG A 9 20.57 19.85 -2.09
C ARG A 9 21.93 20.52 -1.91
N ARG A 10 22.23 21.60 -2.64
CA ARG A 10 23.46 22.40 -2.46
C ARG A 10 23.55 23.02 -1.09
N GLN A 11 22.46 23.54 -0.54
CA GLN A 11 22.45 24.11 0.83
C GLN A 11 22.72 23.03 1.88
N MET A 12 22.17 21.83 1.71
CA MET A 12 22.46 20.68 2.58
C MET A 12 23.93 20.28 2.49
N CYS A 13 24.54 20.26 1.30
CA CYS A 13 25.97 19.98 1.12
C CYS A 13 26.88 21.03 1.79
N ILE A 14 26.50 22.31 1.80
CA ILE A 14 27.26 23.37 2.49
C ILE A 14 27.16 23.19 4.00
N ARG A 15 25.96 22.91 4.51
CA ARG A 15 25.71 22.60 5.93
C ARG A 15 26.51 21.39 6.39
N ASP A 16 26.53 20.30 5.59
CA ASP A 16 27.34 19.10 5.80
C ASP A 16 28.82 19.44 6.01
N ARG A 17 29.41 20.29 5.15
CA ARG A 17 30.82 20.68 5.25
C ARG A 17 31.15 21.39 6.58
N HIS A 18 30.30 22.30 7.04
CA HIS A 18 30.51 23.00 8.31
C HIS A 18 30.34 22.08 9.52
N LEU A 19 29.35 21.20 9.47
CA LEU A 19 29.10 20.21 10.52
C LEU A 19 30.24 19.20 10.63
N LYS A 20 30.81 18.73 9.53
CA LYS A 20 32.01 17.85 9.55
C LYS A 20 33.20 18.48 10.28
N VAL A 21 33.41 19.78 10.15
CA VAL A 21 34.45 20.47 10.90
C VAL A 21 34.11 20.52 12.40
N ALA A 22 32.85 20.75 12.76
CA ALA A 22 32.41 20.77 14.16
C ALA A 22 32.47 19.38 14.82
N VAL A 23 32.10 18.31 14.09
CA VAL A 23 32.26 16.91 14.53
C VAL A 23 33.74 16.59 14.80
N LYS A 24 34.65 16.96 13.89
CA LYS A 24 36.10 16.80 14.08
C LYS A 24 36.61 17.52 15.37
N ARG A 25 35.96 18.63 15.73
CA ARG A 25 36.24 19.37 16.99
C ARG A 25 35.49 18.81 18.20
N LYS A 26 34.77 17.68 18.05
CA LYS A 26 34.00 17.02 19.08
C LYS A 26 32.93 17.91 19.76
N VAL A 27 32.31 18.80 18.97
CA VAL A 27 31.17 19.60 19.41
C VAL A 27 29.93 18.69 19.47
N GLN A 28 29.40 18.48 20.67
CA GLN A 28 28.30 17.52 20.90
C GLN A 28 27.12 17.73 19.96
N GLU A 29 26.56 18.93 19.90
CA GLU A 29 25.39 19.23 19.07
C GLU A 29 25.65 19.00 17.55
N ALA A 30 26.91 19.03 17.11
CA ALA A 30 27.25 18.77 15.75
C ALA A 30 26.92 17.34 15.31
N TYR A 31 27.03 16.35 16.22
CA TYR A 31 26.65 14.96 15.93
C TYR A 31 25.15 14.85 15.67
N ARG A 32 24.31 15.47 16.49
CA ARG A 32 22.86 15.52 16.31
C ARG A 32 22.46 16.15 14.97
N TYR A 33 22.97 17.34 14.67
CA TYR A 33 22.67 18.00 13.40
C TYR A 33 23.23 17.25 12.20
N MET A 34 24.35 16.58 12.35
CA MET A 34 24.97 15.79 11.29
C MET A 34 24.14 14.54 10.99
N SER A 35 23.63 13.86 12.03
CA SER A 35 22.74 12.71 11.86
C SER A 35 21.47 13.12 11.10
N GLU A 36 20.87 14.27 11.40
CA GLU A 36 19.69 14.77 10.68
C GLU A 36 19.99 15.05 9.19
N VAL A 37 21.17 15.62 8.88
CA VAL A 37 21.59 15.88 7.50
C VAL A 37 21.80 14.54 6.76
N TYR A 38 22.49 13.60 7.37
CA TYR A 38 22.73 12.28 6.79
C TYR A 38 21.42 11.52 6.57
N TYR A 39 20.51 11.52 7.55
CA TYR A 39 19.20 10.91 7.44
C TYR A 39 18.40 11.48 6.25
N LYS A 40 18.26 12.79 6.17
CA LYS A 40 17.54 13.48 5.09
C LYS A 40 18.23 13.36 3.70
N THR A 41 19.47 12.92 3.65
CA THR A 41 20.21 12.67 2.40
C THR A 41 20.39 11.18 2.10
N TYR A 42 19.60 10.31 2.76
CA TYR A 42 19.59 8.86 2.57
C TYR A 42 20.94 8.17 2.89
N ARG A 43 21.69 8.73 3.82
CA ARG A 43 22.94 8.20 4.36
C ARG A 43 22.67 7.65 5.74
N PHE A 44 21.87 6.58 5.80
CA PHE A 44 21.28 6.10 7.06
C PHE A 44 22.30 5.41 7.97
N ASP A 45 23.27 4.70 7.39
CA ASP A 45 24.41 4.13 8.11
C ASP A 45 25.20 5.22 8.85
N GLU A 46 25.59 6.28 8.14
CA GLU A 46 26.33 7.39 8.72
C GLU A 46 25.47 8.21 9.70
N ALA A 47 24.14 8.28 9.46
CA ALA A 47 23.22 8.90 10.42
C ALA A 47 23.19 8.12 11.73
N GLY A 48 23.17 6.79 11.65
CA GLY A 48 23.24 5.87 12.80
C GLY A 48 24.53 6.07 13.59
N GLU A 49 25.69 6.08 12.93
CA GLU A 49 26.99 6.34 13.59
C GLU A 49 27.00 7.67 14.36
N MET A 50 26.44 8.73 13.77
CA MET A 50 26.37 10.03 14.45
C MET A 50 25.41 10.01 15.64
N LEU A 51 24.31 9.27 15.56
CA LEU A 51 23.36 9.11 16.67
C LEU A 51 23.98 8.31 17.83
N GLU A 52 24.67 7.21 17.54
CA GLU A 52 25.37 6.41 18.55
C GLU A 52 26.39 7.26 19.33
N GLU A 53 27.20 8.03 18.63
CA GLU A 53 28.17 8.93 19.27
C GLU A 53 27.46 10.01 20.11
N TYR A 54 26.35 10.57 19.64
CA TYR A 54 25.58 11.55 20.39
C TYR A 54 24.95 10.93 21.63
N ILE A 55 24.34 9.76 21.56
CA ILE A 55 23.77 8.99 22.68
C ILE A 55 24.86 8.72 23.74
N ASN A 56 26.04 8.28 23.31
CA ASN A 56 27.17 8.03 24.19
C ASN A 56 27.60 9.30 24.94
N LEU A 57 27.56 10.47 24.28
CA LEU A 57 27.88 11.75 24.90
C LEU A 57 26.82 12.20 25.94
N LEU A 58 25.52 11.95 25.61
CA LEU A 58 24.40 12.20 26.53
C LEU A 58 24.52 11.33 27.79
N ALA A 59 24.79 10.04 27.64
CA ALA A 59 24.97 9.09 28.75
C ALA A 59 26.11 9.51 29.68
N LYS A 60 27.25 9.94 29.15
CA LYS A 60 28.37 10.46 29.92
C LYS A 60 28.00 11.69 30.77
N LYS A 61 27.03 12.48 30.30
CA LYS A 61 26.51 13.68 30.99
C LYS A 61 25.28 13.39 31.87
N LYS A 62 24.85 12.13 31.95
CA LYS A 62 23.63 11.69 32.66
C LYS A 62 22.36 12.39 32.14
N GLN A 63 22.31 12.67 30.85
CA GLN A 63 21.15 13.20 30.15
C GLN A 63 20.36 12.03 29.52
N ASP A 64 19.04 12.16 29.39
CA ASP A 64 18.18 11.12 28.82
C ASP A 64 18.40 10.95 27.30
N PRO A 65 18.81 9.78 26.83
CA PRO A 65 19.02 9.49 25.41
C PRO A 65 17.77 8.97 24.68
N GLN A 66 16.67 8.64 25.37
CA GLN A 66 15.55 7.84 24.85
C GLN A 66 15.01 8.32 23.50
N SER A 67 14.84 9.64 23.32
CA SER A 67 14.35 10.20 22.05
C SER A 67 15.32 10.01 20.87
N PHE A 68 16.63 9.84 21.16
CA PHE A 68 17.65 9.59 20.14
C PHE A 68 17.87 8.11 19.87
N GLU A 69 17.60 7.25 20.83
CA GLU A 69 17.52 5.80 20.65
C GLU A 69 16.41 5.46 19.66
N THR A 70 15.22 6.07 19.79
CA THR A 70 14.13 5.92 18.81
C THR A 70 14.56 6.38 17.41
N LYS A 71 15.30 7.50 17.29
CA LYS A 71 15.83 7.97 16.00
C LYS A 71 16.87 7.01 15.42
N LEU A 72 17.70 6.39 16.26
CA LEU A 72 18.65 5.37 15.84
C LEU A 72 17.94 4.13 15.29
N ASP A 73 16.88 3.68 15.96
CA ASP A 73 16.06 2.57 15.45
C ASP A 73 15.42 2.89 14.10
N LEU A 74 14.93 4.13 13.91
CA LEU A 74 14.41 4.58 12.62
C LEU A 74 15.51 4.61 11.55
N ALA A 75 16.72 5.07 11.86
CA ALA A 75 17.85 5.07 10.92
C ALA A 75 18.23 3.64 10.51
N ASN A 76 18.27 2.71 11.48
CA ASN A 76 18.53 1.30 11.22
C ASN A 76 17.44 0.64 10.37
N ASN A 77 16.16 1.02 10.58
CA ASN A 77 15.05 0.56 9.76
C ASN A 77 15.15 1.10 8.33
N ALA A 78 15.40 2.39 8.18
CA ALA A 78 15.58 3.04 6.87
C ALA A 78 16.77 2.45 6.09
N GLN A 79 17.87 2.08 6.78
CA GLN A 79 19.00 1.39 6.17
C GLN A 79 18.61 0.01 5.63
N ARG A 80 17.81 -0.76 6.39
CA ARG A 80 17.28 -2.06 5.90
C ARG A 80 16.36 -1.91 4.69
N MET A 81 15.58 -0.81 4.62
CA MET A 81 14.78 -0.50 3.42
C MET A 81 15.67 -0.12 2.24
N MET A 82 16.77 0.62 2.48
CA MET A 82 17.74 1.00 1.46
C MET A 82 18.37 -0.23 0.77
N GLU A 83 18.58 -1.32 1.50
CA GLU A 83 19.09 -2.55 0.93
C GLU A 83 18.10 -3.24 -0.03
N LYS A 84 16.80 -2.91 0.11
CA LYS A 84 15.69 -3.53 -0.62
C LYS A 84 14.99 -2.55 -1.57
N VAL A 85 15.66 -1.49 -2.01
CA VAL A 85 15.08 -0.49 -2.93
C VAL A 85 14.46 -1.18 -4.14
N GLU A 86 13.19 -0.87 -4.41
CA GLU A 86 12.49 -1.42 -5.57
C GLU A 86 12.97 -0.75 -6.87
N ASP A 87 13.19 -1.58 -7.90
CA ASP A 87 13.51 -1.14 -9.25
C ASP A 87 12.24 -0.78 -10.02
N VAL A 88 11.69 0.38 -9.73
CA VAL A 88 10.49 0.90 -10.38
C VAL A 88 10.85 1.95 -11.43
N GLN A 89 10.14 1.97 -12.58
CA GLN A 89 10.31 2.96 -13.62
C GLN A 89 9.42 4.16 -13.36
N ILE A 90 10.02 5.28 -12.98
CA ILE A 90 9.33 6.57 -12.79
C ILE A 90 9.45 7.33 -14.10
N ILE A 91 8.33 7.52 -14.81
CA ILE A 91 8.32 8.01 -16.19
C ILE A 91 8.06 9.51 -16.30
N ASP A 92 7.39 10.10 -15.29
CA ASP A 92 7.14 11.56 -15.24
C ASP A 92 7.05 12.05 -13.79
N SER A 93 7.09 13.38 -13.62
CA SER A 93 6.92 14.02 -12.32
C SER A 93 6.38 15.44 -12.45
N LEU A 94 5.40 15.78 -11.63
CA LEU A 94 4.75 17.09 -11.60
C LEU A 94 4.82 17.71 -10.21
N VAL A 95 5.33 18.92 -10.07
CA VAL A 95 5.32 19.66 -8.80
C VAL A 95 4.07 20.52 -8.72
N VAL A 96 3.27 20.28 -7.67
CA VAL A 96 1.99 20.92 -7.43
C VAL A 96 1.95 21.58 -6.04
N ASP A 97 0.90 22.35 -5.78
CA ASP A 97 0.58 22.74 -4.40
C ASP A 97 0.17 21.51 -3.58
N LYS A 98 0.62 21.44 -2.33
CA LYS A 98 0.35 20.28 -1.47
C LYS A 98 -1.16 20.04 -1.27
N ASP A 99 -1.95 21.11 -1.26
CA ASP A 99 -3.40 21.05 -1.05
C ASP A 99 -4.18 20.77 -2.35
N ASP A 100 -3.49 20.70 -3.52
CA ASP A 100 -4.09 20.53 -4.85
C ASP A 100 -3.52 19.34 -5.64
N PHE A 101 -2.83 18.39 -4.98
CA PHE A 101 -2.22 17.26 -5.69
C PHE A 101 -3.26 16.33 -6.36
N LEU A 102 -4.52 16.35 -5.92
CA LEU A 102 -5.59 15.57 -6.54
C LEU A 102 -5.87 15.98 -7.99
N SER A 103 -5.63 17.24 -8.35
CA SER A 103 -5.79 17.74 -9.72
C SER A 103 -4.83 17.10 -10.74
N ALA A 104 -3.77 16.45 -10.25
CA ALA A 104 -2.81 15.74 -11.10
C ALA A 104 -3.29 14.35 -11.57
N TYR A 105 -4.38 13.81 -10.99
CA TYR A 105 -4.88 12.49 -11.32
C TYR A 105 -6.01 12.56 -12.34
N ILE A 106 -5.86 11.85 -13.46
CA ILE A 106 -6.93 11.58 -14.42
C ILE A 106 -7.08 10.06 -14.47
N LEU A 107 -8.02 9.54 -13.69
CA LEU A 107 -8.22 8.11 -13.54
C LEU A 107 -9.27 7.58 -14.52
N SER A 108 -9.11 6.32 -14.92
CA SER A 108 -10.18 5.57 -15.60
C SER A 108 -11.36 5.37 -14.63
N GLU A 109 -12.58 5.33 -15.13
CA GLU A 109 -13.79 5.14 -14.31
C GLU A 109 -13.74 3.84 -13.47
N GLU A 110 -13.05 2.79 -13.96
CA GLU A 110 -12.85 1.54 -13.21
C GLU A 110 -11.98 1.69 -11.96
N SER A 111 -11.16 2.72 -11.90
CA SER A 111 -10.31 3.01 -10.72
C SER A 111 -11.04 3.76 -9.61
N GLY A 112 -12.32 4.12 -9.82
CA GLY A 112 -13.09 4.94 -8.90
C GLY A 112 -12.76 6.43 -9.01
N THR A 113 -13.19 7.22 -8.02
CA THR A 113 -12.96 8.67 -7.99
C THR A 113 -12.29 9.11 -6.69
N LEU A 114 -11.58 10.22 -6.79
CA LEU A 114 -10.89 10.87 -5.68
C LEU A 114 -11.36 12.31 -5.56
N ASP A 115 -11.79 12.69 -4.37
CA ASP A 115 -12.22 14.03 -4.04
C ASP A 115 -11.51 14.53 -2.78
N SER A 116 -11.44 15.84 -2.56
CA SER A 116 -11.07 16.35 -1.25
C SER A 116 -12.20 16.06 -0.24
N TYR A 117 -11.86 15.86 1.02
CA TYR A 117 -12.87 15.69 2.09
C TYR A 117 -13.86 16.85 2.10
N LYS A 118 -13.35 18.07 1.97
CA LYS A 118 -14.13 19.31 1.96
C LYS A 118 -15.14 19.34 0.82
N ASP A 119 -14.73 18.98 -0.39
CA ASP A 119 -15.60 19.05 -1.58
C ASP A 119 -16.62 17.92 -1.57
N PHE A 120 -16.23 16.72 -1.14
CA PHE A 120 -17.13 15.57 -1.08
C PHE A 120 -18.27 15.76 -0.05
N PHE A 121 -17.91 16.16 1.18
CA PHE A 121 -18.89 16.37 2.27
C PHE A 121 -19.46 17.79 2.32
N GLN A 122 -19.04 18.68 1.41
CA GLN A 122 -19.48 20.09 1.35
C GLN A 122 -19.34 20.81 2.69
N THR A 123 -18.24 20.58 3.39
CA THR A 123 -17.94 21.13 4.71
C THR A 123 -16.89 22.23 4.65
N ASN A 124 -16.91 23.14 5.62
CA ASN A 124 -15.86 24.14 5.82
C ASN A 124 -14.84 23.74 6.91
N GLU A 125 -14.93 22.53 7.42
CA GLU A 125 -13.96 22.02 8.40
C GLU A 125 -12.56 21.96 7.80
N PRO A 126 -11.51 22.31 8.56
CA PRO A 126 -10.14 22.31 8.08
C PRO A 126 -9.56 20.88 8.07
N VAL A 127 -10.23 19.97 7.36
CA VAL A 127 -9.81 18.57 7.25
C VAL A 127 -8.93 18.42 6.01
N SER A 128 -7.64 18.14 6.22
CA SER A 128 -6.69 17.85 5.14
C SER A 128 -6.67 16.34 4.86
N SER A 129 -7.66 15.87 4.13
CA SER A 129 -7.86 14.45 3.78
C SER A 129 -8.51 14.32 2.41
N THR A 130 -8.54 13.09 1.92
CA THR A 130 -9.17 12.71 0.65
C THR A 130 -10.27 11.70 0.88
N VAL A 131 -11.23 11.67 -0.04
CA VAL A 131 -12.30 10.66 -0.11
C VAL A 131 -12.09 9.85 -1.38
N TYR A 132 -11.89 8.56 -1.23
CA TYR A 132 -11.94 7.61 -2.34
C TYR A 132 -13.34 7.01 -2.42
N LYS A 133 -13.94 7.05 -3.60
CA LYS A 133 -15.21 6.39 -3.91
C LYS A 133 -14.96 5.31 -4.97
N ASN A 134 -15.40 4.09 -4.69
CA ASN A 134 -15.20 2.96 -5.60
C ASN A 134 -15.97 3.13 -6.92
N GLN A 135 -15.59 2.34 -7.95
CA GLN A 135 -16.17 2.40 -9.29
C GLN A 135 -17.68 2.14 -9.34
N LYS A 136 -18.24 1.39 -8.38
CA LYS A 136 -19.68 1.16 -8.27
C LYS A 136 -20.43 2.33 -7.65
N GLY A 137 -19.72 3.26 -7.03
CA GLY A 137 -20.31 4.39 -6.30
C GLY A 137 -21.01 4.01 -5.00
N ASP A 138 -20.85 2.79 -4.52
CA ASP A 138 -21.56 2.22 -3.37
C ASP A 138 -20.73 2.17 -2.08
N LYS A 139 -19.44 2.53 -2.14
CA LYS A 139 -18.56 2.53 -0.98
C LYS A 139 -17.53 3.65 -1.04
N ILE A 140 -17.30 4.30 0.10
CA ILE A 140 -16.28 5.33 0.27
C ILE A 140 -15.31 4.97 1.39
N TYR A 141 -14.08 5.46 1.24
CA TYR A 141 -13.03 5.43 2.25
C TYR A 141 -12.43 6.83 2.39
N TYR A 142 -12.21 7.26 3.60
CA TYR A 142 -11.71 8.61 3.90
C TYR A 142 -11.06 8.65 5.28
N ALA A 143 -10.44 9.79 5.62
CA ALA A 143 -9.93 9.99 6.96
C ALA A 143 -10.44 11.31 7.55
N HIS A 144 -10.73 11.27 8.84
CA HIS A 144 -10.98 12.48 9.64
C HIS A 144 -10.59 12.24 11.11
N SER A 145 -10.66 13.29 11.91
CA SER A 145 -10.43 13.22 13.34
C SER A 145 -11.75 13.29 14.08
N THR A 146 -12.06 12.30 14.91
CA THR A 146 -13.26 12.29 15.77
C THR A 146 -13.08 13.12 17.04
N ASP A 147 -11.86 13.17 17.58
CA ASP A 147 -11.55 13.79 18.87
C ASP A 147 -10.64 15.03 18.73
N GLY A 148 -10.30 15.41 17.50
CA GLY A 148 -9.39 16.52 17.21
C GLY A 148 -7.90 16.17 17.40
N ASP A 149 -7.58 14.94 17.82
CA ASP A 149 -6.21 14.53 18.16
C ASP A 149 -5.46 13.96 16.97
N ARG A 150 -6.09 13.06 16.19
CA ARG A 150 -5.45 12.37 15.06
C ARG A 150 -6.44 12.00 13.97
N TYR A 151 -5.92 11.82 12.76
CA TYR A 151 -6.68 11.27 11.64
C TYR A 151 -6.77 9.75 11.74
N CYS A 152 -7.98 9.21 11.57
CA CYS A 152 -8.24 7.78 11.45
C CYS A 152 -8.99 7.51 10.15
N LEU A 153 -8.81 6.31 9.60
CA LEU A 153 -9.49 5.84 8.39
C LEU A 153 -10.88 5.30 8.71
N PHE A 154 -11.83 5.68 7.90
CA PHE A 154 -13.24 5.28 7.98
C PHE A 154 -13.74 4.78 6.63
N THR A 155 -14.86 4.09 6.66
CA THR A 155 -15.60 3.65 5.48
C THR A 155 -17.10 3.81 5.70
N GLN A 156 -17.82 4.10 4.62
CA GLN A 156 -19.28 4.07 4.55
C GLN A 156 -19.72 3.34 3.30
N SER A 157 -20.93 2.74 3.36
CA SER A 157 -21.58 2.10 2.23
C SER A 157 -22.86 2.82 1.89
N MET A 158 -23.21 2.88 0.60
CA MET A 158 -24.45 3.48 0.10
C MET A 158 -25.63 2.54 0.42
N LEU A 159 -26.62 3.05 1.10
CA LEU A 159 -27.87 2.37 1.42
C LEU A 159 -29.05 3.26 1.00
N MET A 160 -29.87 2.82 0.05
CA MET A 160 -31.06 3.55 -0.42
C MET A 160 -30.74 5.03 -0.79
N ASP A 161 -29.67 5.23 -1.56
CA ASP A 161 -29.17 6.54 -2.03
C ASP A 161 -28.63 7.48 -0.93
N GLU A 162 -28.41 6.97 0.29
CA GLU A 162 -27.78 7.70 1.39
C GLU A 162 -26.52 6.95 1.86
N TRP A 163 -25.51 7.69 2.30
CA TRP A 163 -24.33 7.09 2.96
C TRP A 163 -24.75 6.56 4.32
N GLY A 164 -24.56 5.26 4.53
CA GLY A 164 -24.91 4.56 5.76
C GLY A 164 -23.96 4.87 6.92
N ASP A 165 -24.09 4.09 8.00
CA ASP A 165 -23.32 4.27 9.22
C ASP A 165 -21.81 4.27 8.95
N GLU A 166 -21.15 5.29 9.47
CA GLU A 166 -19.70 5.41 9.46
C GLU A 166 -19.06 4.30 10.29
N LYS A 167 -18.08 3.63 9.72
CA LYS A 167 -17.31 2.58 10.39
C LYS A 167 -15.83 2.93 10.38
N GLN A 168 -15.24 3.04 11.55
CA GLN A 168 -13.80 3.18 11.68
C GLN A 168 -13.13 1.86 11.28
N LEU A 169 -12.05 1.94 10.48
CA LEU A 169 -11.23 0.76 10.21
C LEU A 169 -10.54 0.28 11.50
N PRO A 170 -10.24 -1.03 11.61
CA PRO A 170 -9.75 -1.59 12.87
C PRO A 170 -8.35 -1.08 13.24
N MET A 171 -7.99 -1.25 14.53
CA MET A 171 -6.75 -0.76 15.14
C MET A 171 -5.47 -1.37 14.56
N ASN A 172 -5.54 -2.45 13.80
CA ASN A 172 -4.36 -2.96 13.09
C ASN A 172 -4.04 -2.13 11.82
N ILE A 173 -4.98 -1.31 11.33
CA ILE A 173 -4.80 -0.34 10.25
C ILE A 173 -4.59 1.05 10.84
N ASN A 174 -5.57 1.51 11.65
CA ASN A 174 -5.46 2.78 12.34
C ASN A 174 -4.40 2.68 13.45
N SER A 175 -3.32 3.39 13.26
CA SER A 175 -2.20 3.44 14.19
C SER A 175 -2.49 4.35 15.40
N ASN A 176 -1.48 4.58 16.25
CA ASN A 176 -1.58 5.58 17.32
C ASN A 176 -1.30 7.02 16.86
N ASP A 177 -0.95 7.20 15.58
CA ASP A 177 -0.68 8.48 14.93
C ASP A 177 -1.66 8.71 13.78
N ASP A 178 -1.43 9.74 12.94
CA ASP A 178 -2.30 10.04 11.81
C ASP A 178 -2.23 8.97 10.73
N ASP A 179 -3.39 8.48 10.29
CA ASP A 179 -3.59 7.60 9.15
C ASP A 179 -4.53 8.31 8.15
N ASN A 180 -4.13 8.43 6.87
CA ASN A 180 -4.82 9.29 5.91
C ASN A 180 -4.66 8.79 4.45
N TYR A 181 -5.29 9.48 3.52
CA TYR A 181 -5.17 9.34 2.07
C TYR A 181 -5.42 7.92 1.55
N PRO A 182 -6.58 7.32 1.87
CA PRO A 182 -6.90 5.96 1.42
C PRO A 182 -7.15 5.91 -0.09
N PHE A 183 -6.70 4.82 -0.71
CA PHE A 183 -7.02 4.42 -2.07
C PHE A 183 -7.26 2.91 -2.12
N VAL A 184 -8.28 2.45 -2.83
CA VAL A 184 -8.61 1.03 -2.94
C VAL A 184 -8.53 0.58 -4.39
N LEU A 185 -7.87 -0.56 -4.65
CA LEU A 185 -7.81 -1.13 -5.99
C LEU A 185 -9.19 -1.60 -6.48
N SER A 186 -9.31 -1.84 -7.78
CA SER A 186 -10.54 -2.31 -8.42
C SER A 186 -11.04 -3.66 -7.87
N ASP A 187 -10.19 -4.42 -7.17
CA ASP A 187 -10.55 -5.64 -6.46
C ASP A 187 -11.44 -5.39 -5.21
N GLY A 188 -11.56 -4.13 -4.78
CA GLY A 188 -12.36 -3.71 -3.62
C GLY A 188 -11.83 -4.18 -2.27
N ALA A 189 -10.64 -4.76 -2.23
CA ALA A 189 -10.05 -5.40 -1.04
C ALA A 189 -8.67 -4.85 -0.67
N THR A 190 -7.84 -4.52 -1.65
CA THR A 190 -6.49 -3.99 -1.42
C THR A 190 -6.56 -2.49 -1.18
N ILE A 191 -6.10 -2.05 0.00
CA ILE A 191 -6.16 -0.65 0.45
C ILE A 191 -4.74 -0.13 0.60
N TYR A 192 -4.43 0.94 -0.12
CA TYR A 192 -3.25 1.78 0.09
C TYR A 192 -3.63 2.98 0.94
N TYR A 193 -2.78 3.37 1.85
CA TYR A 193 -2.98 4.54 2.70
C TYR A 193 -1.64 5.06 3.22
N SER A 194 -1.64 6.22 3.84
CA SER A 194 -0.46 6.75 4.49
C SER A 194 -0.63 6.82 6.00
N SER A 195 0.45 6.57 6.73
CA SER A 195 0.49 6.58 8.19
C SER A 195 1.73 7.30 8.71
N LYS A 196 1.60 8.02 9.81
CA LYS A 196 2.74 8.54 10.59
C LYS A 196 3.20 7.56 11.66
N GLY A 197 2.38 6.55 11.96
CA GLY A 197 2.68 5.46 12.89
C GLY A 197 3.30 4.25 12.19
N ASN A 198 3.13 3.07 12.80
CA ASN A 198 3.54 1.78 12.23
C ASN A 198 5.02 1.67 11.81
N GLY A 199 5.91 2.49 12.41
CA GLY A 199 7.34 2.49 12.09
C GLY A 199 7.70 3.32 10.86
N SER A 200 6.90 4.33 10.53
CA SER A 200 7.20 5.30 9.47
C SER A 200 8.57 5.92 9.66
N ILE A 201 9.33 6.00 8.57
CA ILE A 201 10.70 6.54 8.56
C ILE A 201 10.75 8.04 8.25
N GLY A 202 9.65 8.59 7.74
CA GLY A 202 9.49 10.02 7.45
C GLY A 202 8.48 10.70 8.35
N GLY A 203 7.53 11.41 7.74
CA GLY A 203 6.28 11.80 8.35
C GLY A 203 5.21 10.78 7.99
N TYR A 204 4.37 11.07 6.99
CA TYR A 204 3.54 10.06 6.37
C TYR A 204 4.39 9.12 5.52
N ASP A 205 4.23 7.82 5.72
CA ASP A 205 4.76 6.75 4.86
C ASP A 205 3.59 5.96 4.26
N LEU A 206 3.81 5.37 3.10
CA LEU A 206 2.83 4.58 2.37
C LEU A 206 2.79 3.13 2.84
N PHE A 207 1.59 2.64 3.10
CA PHE A 207 1.29 1.28 3.53
C PHE A 207 0.26 0.65 2.61
N VAL A 208 0.26 -0.68 2.60
CA VAL A 208 -0.76 -1.49 1.96
C VAL A 208 -1.30 -2.53 2.93
N THR A 209 -2.60 -2.75 2.88
CA THR A 209 -3.28 -3.84 3.57
C THR A 209 -4.33 -4.46 2.66
N ARG A 210 -4.86 -5.61 3.03
CA ARG A 210 -5.88 -6.29 2.27
C ARG A 210 -6.99 -6.82 3.19
N TYR A 211 -8.23 -6.56 2.81
CA TYR A 211 -9.40 -7.16 3.42
C TYR A 211 -9.55 -8.62 3.01
N ASN A 212 -9.71 -9.50 3.98
CA ASN A 212 -9.96 -10.92 3.76
C ASN A 212 -11.44 -11.20 4.06
N ILE A 213 -12.21 -11.39 3.01
CA ILE A 213 -13.66 -11.62 3.10
C ILE A 213 -14.01 -12.91 3.86
N ASN A 214 -13.13 -13.91 3.85
CA ASN A 214 -13.39 -15.19 4.51
C ASN A 214 -13.30 -15.11 6.03
N SER A 215 -12.47 -14.23 6.55
CA SER A 215 -12.25 -14.02 7.99
C SER A 215 -12.84 -12.71 8.50
N ASP A 216 -13.41 -11.88 7.63
CA ASP A 216 -13.91 -10.52 7.95
C ASP A 216 -12.86 -9.67 8.69
N THR A 217 -11.60 -9.76 8.24
CA THR A 217 -10.46 -9.06 8.85
C THR A 217 -9.54 -8.47 7.79
N TYR A 218 -8.70 -7.53 8.21
CA TYR A 218 -7.62 -7.02 7.38
C TYR A 218 -6.31 -7.72 7.73
N LEU A 219 -5.48 -7.95 6.72
CA LEU A 219 -4.11 -8.41 6.93
C LEU A 219 -3.30 -7.32 7.66
N ALA A 220 -2.21 -7.71 8.30
CA ALA A 220 -1.29 -6.74 8.90
C ALA A 220 -0.75 -5.81 7.80
N PRO A 221 -0.78 -4.48 8.00
CA PRO A 221 -0.25 -3.55 7.02
C PRO A 221 1.23 -3.77 6.74
N GLU A 222 1.61 -3.66 5.49
CA GLU A 222 2.99 -3.72 5.03
C GLU A 222 3.41 -2.35 4.50
N GLN A 223 4.57 -1.88 4.94
CA GLN A 223 5.19 -0.66 4.46
C GLN A 223 5.76 -0.88 3.05
N LEU A 224 5.48 0.03 2.10
CA LEU A 224 5.89 -0.15 0.70
C LEU A 224 7.41 -0.12 0.49
N GLY A 225 8.13 0.55 1.38
CA GLY A 225 9.58 0.68 1.26
C GLY A 225 10.02 1.72 0.24
N MET A 226 11.32 1.73 -0.06
CA MET A 226 11.90 2.69 -1.01
C MET A 226 11.79 2.18 -2.45
N PRO A 227 11.53 3.06 -3.45
CA PRO A 227 11.56 4.52 -3.38
C PRO A 227 10.25 5.19 -2.96
N PHE A 228 9.17 4.44 -2.70
CA PHE A 228 7.86 5.01 -2.39
C PHE A 228 7.89 5.76 -1.05
N ASN A 229 8.49 5.15 -0.02
CA ASN A 229 8.69 5.76 1.28
C ASN A 229 10.05 6.46 1.38
N SER A 230 10.09 7.54 2.14
CA SER A 230 11.25 8.43 2.22
C SER A 230 11.39 9.06 3.60
N PRO A 231 12.54 9.68 3.92
CA PRO A 231 12.68 10.49 5.14
C PRO A 231 11.79 11.75 5.21
N TYR A 232 10.85 11.92 4.29
CA TYR A 232 9.94 13.05 4.16
C TYR A 232 8.50 12.56 4.32
N ASN A 233 7.50 13.33 3.88
CA ASN A 233 6.14 12.82 3.82
C ASN A 233 5.86 12.23 2.44
N ASP A 234 5.28 11.06 2.43
CA ASP A 234 4.77 10.36 1.27
C ASP A 234 3.26 10.17 1.47
N TYR A 235 2.45 10.94 0.71
CA TYR A 235 1.05 11.20 1.08
C TYR A 235 0.06 10.21 0.53
N MET A 236 0.17 9.87 -0.76
CA MET A 236 -0.87 9.09 -1.42
C MET A 236 -0.28 8.20 -2.51
N MET A 237 -0.79 6.98 -2.60
CA MET A 237 -0.54 6.03 -3.68
C MET A 237 -1.84 5.77 -4.43
N VAL A 238 -1.81 5.85 -5.75
CA VAL A 238 -2.97 5.67 -6.63
C VAL A 238 -2.58 4.77 -7.79
N PHE A 239 -3.48 3.90 -8.23
CA PHE A 239 -3.28 3.03 -9.38
C PHE A 239 -4.43 3.16 -10.37
N ASP A 240 -4.10 3.16 -11.65
CA ASP A 240 -5.02 2.95 -12.75
C ASP A 240 -4.67 1.63 -13.43
N GLU A 241 -5.38 0.57 -13.04
CA GLU A 241 -5.11 -0.79 -13.53
C GLU A 241 -5.43 -0.93 -15.03
N VAL A 242 -6.35 -0.11 -15.55
CA VAL A 242 -6.72 -0.08 -16.99
C VAL A 242 -5.57 0.49 -17.81
N LYS A 243 -4.95 1.58 -17.33
CA LYS A 243 -3.79 2.19 -17.98
C LYS A 243 -2.48 1.47 -17.69
N GLY A 244 -2.44 0.62 -16.63
CA GLY A 244 -1.22 0.00 -16.13
C GLY A 244 -0.23 1.03 -15.55
N LEU A 245 -0.75 2.07 -14.93
CA LEU A 245 0.02 3.20 -14.38
C LEU A 245 -0.28 3.38 -12.90
N GLY A 246 0.69 3.96 -12.17
CA GLY A 246 0.54 4.35 -10.79
C GLY A 246 1.11 5.75 -10.54
N TRP A 247 0.61 6.40 -9.50
CA TRP A 247 1.10 7.68 -9.02
C TRP A 247 1.35 7.62 -7.53
N PHE A 248 2.36 8.31 -7.07
CA PHE A 248 2.52 8.61 -5.65
C PHE A 248 2.98 10.03 -5.42
N VAL A 249 2.65 10.58 -4.25
CA VAL A 249 2.91 11.96 -3.88
C VAL A 249 3.89 12.03 -2.74
N SER A 250 4.91 12.86 -2.89
CA SER A 250 5.93 13.09 -1.86
C SER A 250 6.37 14.54 -1.80
N ASP A 251 6.64 15.04 -0.59
CA ASP A 251 7.25 16.38 -0.42
C ASP A 251 8.78 16.34 -0.35
N ARG A 252 9.38 15.15 -0.68
CA ARG A 252 10.85 15.00 -0.70
C ARG A 252 11.52 16.07 -1.55
N PHE A 253 12.45 16.78 -0.94
CA PHE A 253 13.20 17.88 -1.57
C PHE A 253 12.36 19.04 -2.11
N GLN A 254 11.05 19.10 -1.81
CA GLN A 254 10.19 20.19 -2.25
C GLN A 254 10.21 21.39 -1.28
N PRO A 255 9.88 22.61 -1.74
CA PRO A 255 9.59 23.73 -0.87
C PRO A 255 8.39 23.45 0.05
N GLU A 256 8.34 24.14 1.18
CA GLU A 256 7.16 24.13 2.03
C GLU A 256 5.90 24.51 1.22
N GLY A 257 4.80 23.78 1.45
CA GLY A 257 3.54 23.95 0.70
C GLY A 257 3.54 23.35 -0.71
N LYS A 258 4.61 22.65 -1.12
CA LYS A 258 4.67 21.94 -2.41
C LYS A 258 4.90 20.44 -2.21
N ALA A 259 4.34 19.65 -3.13
CA ALA A 259 4.59 18.24 -3.26
C ALA A 259 4.89 17.87 -4.72
N CYS A 260 5.52 16.73 -4.94
CA CYS A 260 5.77 16.18 -6.25
C CYS A 260 4.92 14.92 -6.43
N VAL A 261 4.14 14.88 -7.50
CA VAL A 261 3.41 13.72 -7.97
C VAL A 261 4.32 12.99 -8.96
N TYR A 262 4.66 11.74 -8.66
CA TYR A 262 5.49 10.89 -9.51
C TYR A 262 4.59 9.89 -10.23
N LEU A 263 4.70 9.81 -11.56
CA LEU A 263 4.05 8.82 -12.40
C LEU A 263 5.01 7.66 -12.63
N PHE A 264 4.54 6.43 -12.39
CA PHE A 264 5.38 5.23 -12.54
C PHE A 264 4.64 4.07 -13.19
N ILE A 265 5.41 3.08 -13.66
CA ILE A 265 4.91 1.81 -14.18
C ILE A 265 4.97 0.80 -13.03
N PRO A 266 3.84 0.28 -12.52
CA PRO A 266 3.82 -0.73 -11.48
C PRO A 266 4.54 -2.01 -11.92
N ASN A 267 5.37 -2.57 -11.04
CA ASN A 267 5.95 -3.88 -11.28
C ASN A 267 4.93 -4.97 -10.94
N PRO A 268 4.73 -6.00 -11.79
CA PRO A 268 3.89 -7.15 -11.45
C PRO A 268 4.46 -7.98 -10.30
N GLU A 269 5.77 -7.95 -10.12
CA GLU A 269 6.50 -8.58 -9.02
C GLU A 269 7.54 -7.60 -8.48
N HIS A 270 7.79 -7.62 -7.17
CA HIS A 270 8.83 -6.80 -6.57
C HIS A 270 10.21 -7.13 -7.13
N LYS A 271 10.80 -6.18 -7.84
CA LYS A 271 12.18 -6.25 -8.34
C LYS A 271 13.05 -5.30 -7.54
N ARG A 272 14.20 -5.77 -7.08
CA ARG A 272 15.16 -4.91 -6.38
C ARG A 272 16.14 -4.31 -7.37
N VAL A 273 16.65 -3.15 -7.01
CA VAL A 273 17.77 -2.54 -7.75
C VAL A 273 18.99 -3.47 -7.65
N GLU A 274 19.38 -4.05 -8.77
CA GLU A 274 20.55 -4.92 -8.89
C GLU A 274 21.82 -4.06 -9.00
N SER A 275 22.39 -3.65 -7.88
CA SER A 275 23.65 -2.91 -7.82
C SER A 275 24.31 -3.14 -6.46
N GLU A 276 25.62 -3.38 -6.48
CA GLU A 276 26.46 -3.38 -5.27
C GLU A 276 26.87 -1.96 -4.85
N ASP A 277 26.76 -0.97 -5.75
CA ASP A 277 27.08 0.42 -5.46
C ASP A 277 25.96 1.07 -4.64
N ILE A 278 26.28 1.44 -3.41
CA ILE A 278 25.34 2.11 -2.48
C ILE A 278 24.88 3.46 -3.02
N GLU A 279 25.70 4.16 -3.79
CA GLU A 279 25.31 5.47 -4.39
C GLU A 279 24.22 5.28 -5.45
N VAL A 280 24.27 4.19 -6.22
CA VAL A 280 23.19 3.82 -7.16
C VAL A 280 21.90 3.54 -6.41
N LYS A 281 21.94 2.71 -5.37
CA LYS A 281 20.76 2.43 -4.53
C LYS A 281 20.22 3.72 -3.90
N ARG A 282 21.10 4.56 -3.36
CA ARG A 282 20.74 5.87 -2.78
C ARG A 282 20.08 6.79 -3.79
N ALA A 283 20.64 6.88 -5.01
CA ALA A 283 20.07 7.69 -6.08
C ALA A 283 18.68 7.21 -6.51
N ARG A 284 18.47 5.88 -6.57
CA ARG A 284 17.18 5.27 -6.89
C ARG A 284 16.15 5.48 -5.75
N ALA A 285 16.54 5.27 -4.49
CA ALA A 285 15.70 5.50 -3.31
C ALA A 285 15.27 6.97 -3.19
N ALA A 286 16.18 7.89 -3.42
CA ALA A 286 15.95 9.34 -3.33
C ALA A 286 15.25 9.92 -4.57
N ILE A 287 15.14 9.16 -5.65
CA ILE A 287 14.66 9.61 -6.97
C ILE A 287 15.45 10.86 -7.40
N THR A 288 16.79 10.71 -7.41
CA THR A 288 17.69 11.83 -7.73
C THR A 288 17.44 12.38 -9.13
N ALA A 289 17.21 11.49 -10.09
CA ALA A 289 16.69 11.79 -11.40
C ALA A 289 15.77 10.65 -11.85
N ILE A 290 14.59 10.97 -12.38
CA ILE A 290 13.65 9.94 -12.87
C ILE A 290 14.27 9.11 -13.99
N ARG A 291 15.14 9.72 -14.82
CA ARG A 291 15.82 9.04 -15.92
C ARG A 291 16.72 7.88 -15.49
N ASP A 292 17.22 7.90 -14.25
CA ASP A 292 18.04 6.81 -13.71
C ASP A 292 17.24 5.51 -13.57
N SER A 293 15.89 5.60 -13.62
CA SER A 293 14.97 4.46 -13.56
C SER A 293 14.59 3.93 -14.96
N TRP A 294 14.94 4.62 -16.03
CA TRP A 294 14.47 4.27 -17.38
C TRP A 294 15.28 3.12 -17.96
N LYS A 295 14.60 2.27 -18.72
CA LYS A 295 15.27 1.24 -19.52
C LYS A 295 15.92 1.89 -20.73
N GLU A 296 17.06 1.32 -21.15
CA GLU A 296 17.75 1.76 -22.36
C GLU A 296 16.81 1.76 -23.56
N SER A 297 16.84 2.83 -24.35
CA SER A 297 16.06 3.03 -25.57
C SER A 297 14.53 3.05 -25.40
N SER A 298 14.02 3.22 -24.18
CA SER A 298 12.57 3.33 -23.93
C SER A 298 12.06 4.74 -24.15
N ASP A 299 10.93 4.86 -24.85
CA ASP A 299 10.16 6.08 -24.98
C ASP A 299 8.83 5.93 -24.21
N TYR A 300 8.59 6.83 -23.28
CA TYR A 300 7.39 6.81 -22.42
C TYR A 300 6.34 7.85 -22.82
N ALA A 301 6.53 8.56 -23.95
CA ALA A 301 5.64 9.64 -24.38
C ALA A 301 4.18 9.19 -24.54
N ASP A 302 3.94 7.96 -25.03
CA ASP A 302 2.61 7.41 -25.19
C ASP A 302 1.95 7.10 -23.83
N LEU A 303 2.70 6.58 -22.87
CA LEU A 303 2.20 6.32 -21.53
C LEU A 303 1.91 7.62 -20.76
N ILE A 304 2.77 8.63 -20.93
CA ILE A 304 2.53 9.96 -20.35
C ILE A 304 1.27 10.58 -20.96
N ARG A 305 1.05 10.46 -22.27
CA ARG A 305 -0.21 10.92 -22.90
C ARG A 305 -1.40 10.14 -22.38
N LEU A 306 -1.29 8.83 -22.24
CA LEU A 306 -2.33 7.97 -21.72
C LEU A 306 -2.73 8.36 -20.27
N SER A 307 -1.74 8.77 -19.44
CA SER A 307 -2.01 9.21 -18.06
C SER A 307 -2.94 10.43 -17.99
N HIS A 308 -3.01 11.22 -19.04
CA HIS A 308 -3.88 12.40 -19.16
C HIS A 308 -5.18 12.14 -19.93
N THR A 309 -5.55 10.88 -20.18
CA THR A 309 -6.74 10.50 -20.94
C THR A 309 -7.77 9.87 -20.02
N GLU A 310 -9.03 10.33 -20.05
CA GLU A 310 -10.13 9.66 -19.37
C GLU A 310 -10.52 8.40 -20.15
N ILE A 311 -10.71 7.27 -19.46
CA ILE A 311 -11.19 6.01 -20.03
C ILE A 311 -12.52 5.66 -19.38
N PRO A 312 -13.64 5.59 -20.16
CA PRO A 312 -14.96 5.26 -19.64
C PRO A 312 -15.06 3.80 -19.16
N TYR A 313 -15.98 3.54 -18.26
CA TYR A 313 -16.26 2.22 -17.70
C TYR A 313 -16.66 1.21 -18.79
N GLY A 314 -16.02 0.06 -18.82
CA GLY A 314 -16.47 -1.09 -19.61
C GLY A 314 -15.56 -1.54 -20.76
N GLU A 315 -14.37 -0.94 -20.98
CA GLU A 315 -13.51 -1.29 -22.13
C GLU A 315 -12.56 -2.49 -21.93
N LYS A 316 -12.32 -2.96 -20.70
CA LYS A 316 -11.56 -4.23 -20.44
C LYS A 316 -11.99 -4.89 -19.15
N LYS A 317 -12.72 -6.01 -19.23
CA LYS A 317 -12.85 -6.96 -18.12
C LYS A 317 -11.61 -7.86 -18.09
N ILE A 318 -10.87 -7.85 -16.97
CA ILE A 318 -9.95 -8.95 -16.68
C ILE A 318 -10.82 -10.18 -16.38
N GLU A 319 -10.75 -11.21 -17.24
CA GLU A 319 -11.40 -12.49 -16.94
C GLU A 319 -10.69 -13.12 -15.73
N LYS A 320 -11.40 -13.13 -14.61
CA LYS A 320 -10.96 -13.74 -13.36
C LYS A 320 -11.64 -15.09 -13.21
N ASP A 321 -10.85 -16.17 -13.12
CA ASP A 321 -11.37 -17.50 -12.83
C ASP A 321 -11.61 -17.67 -11.32
N PHE A 322 -10.75 -17.04 -10.52
CA PHE A 322 -10.77 -17.06 -9.05
C PHE A 322 -9.96 -15.88 -8.49
N GLU A 323 -9.87 -15.80 -7.18
CA GLU A 323 -9.00 -14.88 -6.45
C GLU A 323 -8.20 -15.64 -5.40
N PHE A 324 -6.88 -15.73 -5.59
CA PHE A 324 -5.96 -16.40 -4.70
C PHE A 324 -4.95 -15.41 -4.12
N ILE A 325 -5.12 -15.07 -2.84
CA ILE A 325 -4.34 -14.06 -2.13
C ILE A 325 -3.09 -14.71 -1.55
N ILE A 326 -1.91 -14.27 -1.98
CA ILE A 326 -0.62 -14.70 -1.44
C ILE A 326 -0.13 -13.73 -0.36
N GLY A 327 -0.33 -12.43 -0.55
CA GLY A 327 0.02 -11.37 0.38
C GLY A 327 -0.65 -10.05 -0.03
N ASN A 328 -0.30 -8.95 0.64
CA ASN A 328 -0.94 -7.65 0.39
C ASN A 328 -0.81 -7.19 -1.07
N ASN A 329 0.32 -7.50 -1.73
CA ASN A 329 0.62 -7.04 -3.09
C ASN A 329 0.60 -8.15 -4.14
N ILE A 330 0.28 -9.41 -3.77
CA ILE A 330 0.32 -10.53 -4.70
C ILE A 330 -1.01 -11.26 -4.65
N VAL A 331 -1.76 -11.17 -5.74
CA VAL A 331 -3.04 -11.85 -5.93
C VAL A 331 -3.02 -12.50 -7.30
N TYR A 332 -3.42 -13.75 -7.37
CA TYR A 332 -3.51 -14.51 -8.61
C TYR A 332 -4.98 -14.71 -8.99
N TYR A 333 -5.27 -14.58 -10.28
CA TYR A 333 -6.62 -14.70 -10.81
C TYR A 333 -6.81 -15.89 -11.74
N LYS A 334 -5.70 -16.52 -12.17
CA LYS A 334 -5.69 -17.71 -13.02
C LYS A 334 -4.70 -18.74 -12.48
N LEU A 335 -4.92 -20.01 -12.77
CA LEU A 335 -4.00 -21.08 -12.35
C LEU A 335 -2.59 -20.90 -12.92
N ASP A 336 -2.45 -20.23 -14.05
CA ASP A 336 -1.16 -19.98 -14.69
C ASP A 336 -0.36 -18.86 -14.01
N ASP A 337 -0.98 -18.04 -13.17
CA ASP A 337 -0.31 -17.03 -12.37
C ASP A 337 0.50 -17.65 -11.22
N ILE A 338 0.14 -18.89 -10.78
CA ILE A 338 0.78 -19.58 -9.67
C ILE A 338 2.13 -20.15 -10.12
N ASN A 339 3.21 -19.67 -9.51
CA ASN A 339 4.58 -20.02 -9.91
C ASN A 339 5.06 -21.36 -9.38
N SER A 340 4.64 -21.73 -8.16
CA SER A 340 5.01 -23.01 -7.54
C SER A 340 4.16 -24.16 -8.10
N PRO A 341 4.75 -25.23 -8.68
CA PRO A 341 3.99 -26.41 -9.12
C PRO A 341 3.21 -27.07 -7.97
N GLU A 342 3.78 -27.06 -6.76
CA GLU A 342 3.14 -27.60 -5.57
C GLU A 342 1.93 -26.76 -5.15
N ALA A 343 2.08 -25.43 -5.12
CA ALA A 343 0.99 -24.51 -4.83
C ALA A 343 -0.13 -24.64 -5.86
N LYS A 344 0.20 -24.72 -7.15
CA LYS A 344 -0.74 -24.93 -8.24
C LYS A 344 -1.55 -26.21 -8.04
N GLY A 345 -0.89 -27.33 -7.71
CA GLY A 345 -1.56 -28.60 -7.44
C GLY A 345 -2.49 -28.59 -6.22
N TYR A 346 -2.18 -27.83 -5.17
CA TYR A 346 -3.12 -27.62 -4.07
C TYR A 346 -4.28 -26.74 -4.49
N TYR A 347 -4.03 -25.67 -5.24
CA TYR A 347 -5.08 -24.71 -5.60
C TYR A 347 -6.05 -25.29 -6.67
N GLU A 348 -5.59 -26.13 -7.58
CA GLU A 348 -6.48 -26.90 -8.49
C GLU A 348 -7.51 -27.71 -7.72
N LYS A 349 -7.12 -28.31 -6.59
CA LYS A 349 -8.05 -29.03 -5.70
C LYS A 349 -9.05 -28.08 -5.03
N VAL A 350 -8.61 -26.87 -4.66
CA VAL A 350 -9.50 -25.82 -4.11
C VAL A 350 -10.58 -25.46 -5.15
N VAL A 351 -10.19 -25.20 -6.39
CA VAL A 351 -11.13 -24.87 -7.49
C VAL A 351 -12.13 -26.01 -7.71
N ALA A 352 -11.65 -27.26 -7.73
CA ALA A 352 -12.51 -28.43 -7.90
C ALA A 352 -13.51 -28.61 -6.73
N LEU A 353 -13.05 -28.41 -5.49
CA LEU A 353 -13.91 -28.48 -4.29
C LEU A 353 -14.95 -27.37 -4.26
N ASN A 354 -14.56 -26.14 -4.59
CA ASN A 354 -15.50 -25.02 -4.66
C ASN A 354 -16.58 -25.24 -5.70
N LYS A 355 -16.24 -25.85 -6.83
CA LYS A 355 -17.21 -26.26 -7.86
C LYS A 355 -18.18 -27.31 -7.31
N GLN A 356 -17.70 -28.33 -6.61
CA GLN A 356 -18.55 -29.36 -5.98
C GLN A 356 -19.48 -28.77 -4.90
N ILE A 357 -18.96 -27.86 -4.06
CA ILE A 357 -19.73 -27.14 -3.06
C ILE A 357 -20.86 -26.34 -3.73
N LYS A 358 -20.56 -25.63 -4.81
CA LYS A 358 -21.56 -24.85 -5.56
C LYS A 358 -22.65 -25.75 -6.12
N GLU A 359 -22.29 -26.82 -6.80
CA GLU A 359 -23.23 -27.79 -7.39
C GLU A 359 -24.12 -28.45 -6.31
N LEU A 360 -23.54 -28.77 -5.15
CA LEU A 360 -24.25 -29.34 -4.02
C LEU A 360 -25.21 -28.33 -3.36
N ASN A 361 -24.81 -27.08 -3.21
CA ASN A 361 -25.68 -26.00 -2.75
C ASN A 361 -26.89 -25.78 -3.68
N GLU A 362 -26.66 -25.66 -4.99
CA GLU A 362 -27.74 -25.52 -5.97
C GLU A 362 -28.74 -26.67 -5.90
N LYS A 363 -28.22 -27.90 -5.75
CA LYS A 363 -29.07 -29.09 -5.57
C LYS A 363 -29.85 -29.04 -4.25
N LEU A 364 -29.20 -28.61 -3.16
CA LEU A 364 -29.82 -28.51 -1.84
C LEU A 364 -30.92 -27.45 -1.84
N ASP A 365 -30.72 -26.33 -2.49
CA ASP A 365 -31.73 -25.27 -2.60
C ASP A 365 -32.94 -25.74 -3.39
N GLY A 366 -32.74 -26.48 -4.49
CA GLY A 366 -33.83 -27.11 -5.25
C GLY A 366 -34.62 -28.14 -4.39
N LEU A 367 -33.92 -28.92 -3.56
CA LEU A 367 -34.55 -29.86 -2.65
C LEU A 367 -35.34 -29.15 -1.54
N ARG A 368 -34.82 -28.06 -0.98
CA ARG A 368 -35.47 -27.23 0.02
C ARG A 368 -36.74 -26.57 -0.49
N VAL A 369 -36.71 -26.03 -1.70
CA VAL A 369 -37.91 -25.50 -2.38
C VAL A 369 -38.95 -26.59 -2.55
N SER A 370 -38.56 -27.77 -3.09
CA SER A 370 -39.47 -28.91 -3.27
C SER A 370 -40.03 -29.44 -1.94
N TYR A 371 -39.24 -29.34 -0.87
CA TYR A 371 -39.68 -29.69 0.49
C TYR A 371 -40.71 -28.68 1.02
N ALA A 372 -40.45 -27.37 0.84
CA ALA A 372 -41.37 -26.33 1.31
C ALA A 372 -42.74 -26.41 0.66
N GLU A 373 -42.80 -26.66 -0.64
CA GLU A 373 -44.03 -26.78 -1.44
C GLU A 373 -44.72 -28.15 -1.35
N GLY A 374 -44.02 -29.18 -0.87
CA GLY A 374 -44.47 -30.53 -0.84
C GLY A 374 -45.56 -30.81 0.21
N ASN A 375 -46.47 -31.80 -0.08
CA ASN A 375 -47.39 -32.35 0.92
C ASN A 375 -46.63 -33.19 1.95
N LYS A 376 -47.33 -33.64 3.00
CA LYS A 376 -46.71 -34.40 4.13
C LYS A 376 -45.92 -35.62 3.68
N ALA A 377 -46.42 -36.41 2.72
CA ALA A 377 -45.75 -37.59 2.18
C ALA A 377 -44.46 -37.23 1.44
N ARG A 378 -44.48 -36.15 0.65
CA ARG A 378 -43.29 -35.62 -0.07
C ARG A 378 -42.23 -35.08 0.85
N LYS A 379 -42.63 -34.40 1.93
CA LYS A 379 -41.74 -33.93 3.00
C LYS A 379 -41.01 -35.07 3.70
N GLU A 380 -41.71 -36.10 4.10
CA GLU A 380 -41.09 -37.28 4.71
C GLU A 380 -40.10 -37.99 3.77
N GLN A 381 -40.39 -38.05 2.47
CA GLN A 381 -39.50 -38.62 1.44
C GLN A 381 -38.23 -37.79 1.22
N LEU A 382 -38.34 -36.45 1.22
CA LEU A 382 -37.22 -35.56 0.92
C LEU A 382 -36.31 -35.32 2.12
N LYS A 383 -36.82 -35.38 3.33
CA LYS A 383 -36.09 -35.10 4.58
C LYS A 383 -34.75 -35.84 4.68
N PRO A 384 -34.65 -37.17 4.52
CA PRO A 384 -33.35 -37.86 4.61
C PRO A 384 -32.35 -37.44 3.55
N THR A 385 -32.82 -37.14 2.35
CA THR A 385 -31.95 -36.67 1.22
C THR A 385 -31.39 -35.29 1.50
N ILE A 386 -32.19 -34.39 2.07
CA ILE A 386 -31.74 -33.04 2.46
C ILE A 386 -30.71 -33.16 3.58
N LEU A 387 -30.97 -33.90 4.62
CA LEU A 387 -30.04 -34.08 5.75
C LEU A 387 -28.69 -34.68 5.28
N GLN A 388 -28.74 -35.68 4.40
CA GLN A 388 -27.53 -36.28 3.82
C GLN A 388 -26.73 -35.25 2.98
N ALA A 389 -27.43 -34.45 2.19
CA ALA A 389 -26.78 -33.41 1.38
C ALA A 389 -26.18 -32.30 2.26
N GLU A 390 -26.84 -31.90 3.35
CA GLU A 390 -26.33 -30.94 4.33
C GLU A 390 -25.07 -31.47 5.04
N GLU A 391 -25.07 -32.74 5.44
CA GLU A 391 -23.91 -33.39 6.06
C GLU A 391 -22.73 -33.45 5.10
N GLN A 392 -22.96 -33.80 3.82
CA GLN A 392 -21.93 -33.79 2.77
C GLN A 392 -21.39 -32.38 2.54
N LEU A 393 -22.27 -31.37 2.49
CA LEU A 393 -21.86 -29.99 2.32
C LEU A 393 -20.97 -29.50 3.47
N ASN A 394 -21.36 -29.78 4.71
CA ASN A 394 -20.58 -29.41 5.89
C ASN A 394 -19.17 -30.07 5.88
N ALA A 395 -19.10 -31.34 5.46
CA ALA A 395 -17.81 -32.03 5.34
C ALA A 395 -16.90 -31.46 4.24
N LEU A 396 -17.47 -30.83 3.20
CA LEU A 396 -16.72 -30.22 2.11
C LEU A 396 -16.27 -28.80 2.44
N LEU A 397 -17.02 -28.03 3.23
CA LEU A 397 -16.78 -26.60 3.47
C LEU A 397 -15.45 -26.30 4.17
N GLU A 398 -14.94 -27.21 5.01
CA GLU A 398 -13.68 -27.00 5.73
C GLU A 398 -12.43 -27.27 4.87
N GLN A 399 -12.56 -28.08 3.81
CA GLN A 399 -11.43 -28.58 3.04
C GLN A 399 -10.75 -27.52 2.16
N PRO A 400 -11.48 -26.60 1.46
CA PRO A 400 -10.86 -25.59 0.64
C PRO A 400 -9.91 -24.67 1.40
N GLY A 401 -10.31 -24.22 2.59
CA GLY A 401 -9.51 -23.33 3.43
C GLY A 401 -8.14 -23.91 3.85
N GLU A 402 -8.12 -25.20 4.19
CA GLU A 402 -6.87 -25.89 4.55
C GLU A 402 -5.96 -26.11 3.34
N LEU A 403 -6.52 -26.39 2.16
CA LEU A 403 -5.76 -26.53 0.93
C LEU A 403 -5.24 -25.18 0.44
N GLU A 404 -6.02 -24.13 0.58
CA GLU A 404 -5.61 -22.76 0.23
C GLU A 404 -4.44 -22.29 1.10
N LYS A 405 -4.48 -22.57 2.41
CA LYS A 405 -3.33 -22.28 3.30
C LYS A 405 -2.07 -23.03 2.88
N LYS A 406 -2.19 -24.31 2.48
CA LYS A 406 -1.05 -25.09 1.98
C LYS A 406 -0.53 -24.52 0.67
N ALA A 407 -1.42 -24.19 -0.26
CA ALA A 407 -1.05 -23.56 -1.53
C ALA A 407 -0.31 -22.23 -1.30
N ARG A 408 -0.85 -21.37 -0.42
CA ARG A 408 -0.24 -20.08 -0.06
C ARG A 408 1.16 -20.25 0.53
N ASN A 409 1.33 -21.17 1.48
CA ASN A 409 2.62 -21.43 2.09
C ASN A 409 3.64 -21.97 1.09
N ALA A 410 3.24 -22.87 0.19
CA ALA A 410 4.08 -23.40 -0.86
C ALA A 410 4.52 -22.29 -1.86
N GLU A 411 3.60 -21.41 -2.25
CA GLU A 411 3.89 -20.28 -3.13
C GLU A 411 4.84 -19.28 -2.47
N ILE A 412 4.57 -18.88 -1.22
CA ILE A 412 5.44 -17.97 -0.46
C ILE A 412 6.86 -18.54 -0.33
N ASN A 413 6.99 -19.83 -0.03
CA ASN A 413 8.30 -20.48 0.07
C ASN A 413 9.02 -20.52 -1.28
N TYR A 414 8.30 -20.79 -2.35
CA TYR A 414 8.85 -20.79 -3.71
C TYR A 414 9.36 -19.40 -4.09
N LEU A 415 8.55 -18.36 -3.86
CA LEU A 415 8.92 -16.97 -4.13
C LEU A 415 10.10 -16.48 -3.29
N LYS A 416 10.21 -16.93 -2.01
CA LYS A 416 11.37 -16.63 -1.15
C LYS A 416 12.66 -17.29 -1.65
N ASN A 417 12.58 -18.51 -2.17
CA ASN A 417 13.74 -19.25 -2.65
C ASN A 417 14.21 -18.80 -4.06
N LYS A 418 13.35 -18.11 -4.81
CA LYS A 418 13.65 -17.55 -6.13
C LYS A 418 14.28 -16.13 -6.02
N ARG A 419 14.22 -15.55 -4.81
CA ARG A 419 14.83 -14.26 -4.44
C ARG A 419 16.20 -14.51 -3.83
#